data_8036df0c618b34455f78de5f7ca0c22c
#
_entry.id   8036df0c618b34455f78de5f7ca0c22c
#
_cell.length_a   1.000
_cell.length_b   1.000
_cell.length_c   1.000
_cell.angle_alpha   90.00
_cell.angle_beta   90.00
_cell.angle_gamma   90.00
#
_symmetry.space_group_name_H-M   'P 1'
#
loop_
_entity.id
_entity.type
_entity.pdbx_description
1 polymer ?
#
loop_
_entity_poly.entity_id
_entity_poly.type
_entity_poly.pdbx_seq_one_letter_code
_entity_poly.pdbx_strand_id
1 'polypeptide(L)'
;MKELAEKNISITKCRVERYEAIEYFELNKETSKVNLLKYATNTHITLYKIGGMYDYFFTLMPPSTGCLKHFDIHFLNPRGFVLLFPTVYIDGIKKYEHHPKLFEVFREYQKWAEIMKISNVPALNTIVSNGRADDIIRIDETLQSNRLLNLAKDIVSRKDQVKIILIAGPSSSGKTTSCRKL
;
A
#
# COMPACT_ATOMS: atom_id res chain seq x y z
N MET A 1 19.54 -5.95 -4.73
CA MET A 1 19.25 -4.57 -5.18
C MET A 1 20.55 -3.81 -5.53
N LYS A 2 21.55 -3.73 -4.65
CA LYS A 2 22.83 -3.01 -4.94
C LYS A 2 23.51 -3.53 -6.22
N GLU A 3 23.66 -4.83 -6.38
CA GLU A 3 24.21 -5.45 -7.60
C GLU A 3 23.44 -5.08 -8.88
N LEU A 4 22.10 -4.98 -8.80
CA LEU A 4 21.27 -4.57 -9.95
C LEU A 4 21.51 -3.10 -10.30
N ALA A 5 21.67 -2.24 -9.30
CA ALA A 5 22.00 -0.83 -9.51
C ALA A 5 23.41 -0.68 -10.13
N GLU A 6 24.40 -1.44 -9.65
CA GLU A 6 25.77 -1.46 -10.20
C GLU A 6 25.83 -1.97 -11.64
N LYS A 7 25.05 -3.01 -11.97
CA LYS A 7 24.93 -3.55 -13.33
C LYS A 7 24.26 -2.60 -14.32
N ASN A 8 23.61 -1.54 -13.84
CA ASN A 8 22.95 -0.51 -14.65
C ASN A 8 22.07 -1.08 -15.77
N ILE A 9 21.20 -2.03 -15.43
CA ILE A 9 20.35 -2.74 -16.39
C ILE A 9 19.29 -1.77 -16.94
N SER A 10 19.12 -1.76 -18.27
CA SER A 10 18.09 -0.95 -18.92
C SER A 10 16.68 -1.36 -18.50
N ILE A 11 15.83 -0.36 -18.26
CA ILE A 11 14.40 -0.51 -17.99
C ILE A 11 13.65 -0.02 -19.22
N THR A 12 13.02 -0.92 -19.94
CA THR A 12 12.35 -0.61 -21.20
C THR A 12 10.84 -0.64 -21.03
N LYS A 13 10.18 0.43 -21.46
CA LYS A 13 8.72 0.49 -21.51
C LYS A 13 8.22 -0.26 -22.74
N CYS A 14 7.32 -1.22 -22.55
CA CYS A 14 6.69 -2.03 -23.58
C CYS A 14 5.18 -1.82 -23.55
N ARG A 15 4.57 -1.65 -24.70
CA ARG A 15 3.12 -1.64 -24.85
C ARG A 15 2.71 -2.94 -25.54
N VAL A 16 1.89 -3.73 -24.83
CA VAL A 16 1.45 -5.06 -25.28
C VAL A 16 -0.08 -5.15 -25.24
N GLU A 17 -0.64 -6.08 -25.97
CA GLU A 17 -2.06 -6.41 -25.85
C GLU A 17 -2.36 -6.96 -24.46
N ARG A 18 -3.56 -6.65 -23.93
CA ARG A 18 -3.93 -7.09 -22.58
C ARG A 18 -3.90 -8.62 -22.43
N TYR A 19 -4.31 -9.35 -23.43
CA TYR A 19 -4.29 -10.83 -23.39
C TYR A 19 -2.87 -11.39 -23.32
N GLU A 20 -1.90 -10.78 -24.01
CA GLU A 20 -0.47 -11.18 -23.93
C GLU A 20 0.09 -10.94 -22.53
N ALA A 21 -0.26 -9.80 -21.92
CA ALA A 21 0.15 -9.52 -20.54
C ALA A 21 -0.46 -10.53 -19.54
N ILE A 22 -1.73 -10.91 -19.72
CA ILE A 22 -2.40 -11.93 -18.90
C ILE A 22 -1.69 -13.27 -19.06
N GLU A 23 -1.45 -13.73 -20.28
CA GLU A 23 -0.76 -14.98 -20.57
C GLU A 23 0.64 -15.02 -19.93
N TYR A 24 1.41 -13.93 -20.07
CA TYR A 24 2.72 -13.82 -19.41
C TYR A 24 2.63 -14.00 -17.89
N PHE A 25 1.68 -13.31 -17.23
CA PHE A 25 1.53 -13.41 -15.78
C PHE A 25 0.94 -14.75 -15.33
N GLU A 26 0.12 -15.42 -16.15
CA GLU A 26 -0.36 -16.79 -15.87
C GLU A 26 0.80 -17.80 -15.89
N LEU A 27 1.67 -17.73 -16.90
CA LEU A 27 2.88 -18.57 -17.00
C LEU A 27 3.82 -18.37 -15.80
N ASN A 28 3.91 -17.14 -15.29
CA ASN A 28 4.72 -16.81 -14.12
C ASN A 28 4.00 -17.00 -12.77
N LYS A 29 2.76 -17.55 -12.76
CA LYS A 29 1.94 -17.79 -11.56
C LYS A 29 1.62 -16.51 -10.74
N GLU A 30 1.57 -15.38 -11.40
CA GLU A 30 1.29 -14.06 -10.82
C GLU A 30 -0.23 -13.80 -10.76
N THR A 31 -0.96 -14.64 -10.03
CA THR A 31 -2.45 -14.66 -10.00
C THR A 31 -3.07 -13.31 -9.68
N SER A 32 -2.45 -12.53 -8.79
CA SER A 32 -2.94 -11.18 -8.44
C SER A 32 -2.91 -10.23 -9.64
N LYS A 33 -1.86 -10.27 -10.46
CA LYS A 33 -1.72 -9.43 -11.65
C LYS A 33 -2.70 -9.87 -12.75
N VAL A 34 -2.85 -11.17 -12.94
CA VAL A 34 -3.88 -11.74 -13.85
C VAL A 34 -5.27 -11.23 -13.48
N ASN A 35 -5.65 -11.34 -12.21
CA ASN A 35 -6.95 -10.88 -11.74
C ASN A 35 -7.11 -9.36 -11.84
N LEU A 36 -6.04 -8.59 -11.63
CA LEU A 36 -6.07 -7.14 -11.84
C LEU A 36 -6.36 -6.78 -13.30
N LEU A 37 -5.67 -7.43 -14.24
CA LEU A 37 -5.81 -7.16 -15.67
C LEU A 37 -7.15 -7.63 -16.24
N LYS A 38 -7.82 -8.61 -15.64
CA LYS A 38 -9.18 -9.01 -16.02
C LYS A 38 -10.20 -7.88 -15.87
N TYR A 39 -10.00 -6.98 -14.91
CA TYR A 39 -10.85 -5.81 -14.67
C TYR A 39 -10.39 -4.55 -15.42
N ALA A 40 -9.24 -4.60 -16.11
CA ALA A 40 -8.76 -3.48 -16.91
C ALA A 40 -9.64 -3.28 -18.14
N THR A 41 -10.02 -2.04 -18.42
CA THR A 41 -10.84 -1.68 -19.58
C THR A 41 -10.01 -1.43 -20.84
N ASN A 42 -8.71 -1.15 -20.67
CA ASN A 42 -7.80 -0.86 -21.76
C ASN A 42 -7.46 -2.13 -22.55
N THR A 43 -7.45 -2.04 -23.88
CA THR A 43 -7.02 -3.12 -24.78
C THR A 43 -5.52 -3.37 -24.70
N HIS A 44 -4.75 -2.31 -24.46
CA HIS A 44 -3.30 -2.37 -24.37
C HIS A 44 -2.84 -2.05 -22.94
N ILE A 45 -1.82 -2.74 -22.50
CA ILE A 45 -1.21 -2.59 -21.16
C ILE A 45 0.25 -2.13 -21.33
N THR A 46 0.67 -1.22 -20.45
CA THR A 46 2.07 -0.82 -20.36
C THR A 46 2.79 -1.71 -19.36
N LEU A 47 3.76 -2.44 -19.83
CA LEU A 47 4.70 -3.21 -19.02
C LEU A 47 6.08 -2.55 -19.03
N TYR A 48 6.88 -2.84 -18.01
CA TYR A 48 8.30 -2.48 -17.98
C TYR A 48 9.13 -3.75 -17.93
N LYS A 49 10.13 -3.80 -18.80
CA LYS A 49 11.07 -4.90 -18.91
C LYS A 49 12.38 -4.55 -18.23
N ILE A 50 12.83 -5.43 -17.34
CA ILE A 50 14.15 -5.36 -16.68
C ILE A 50 14.82 -6.72 -16.89
N GLY A 51 15.87 -6.78 -17.73
CA GLY A 51 16.44 -8.06 -18.11
C GLY A 51 15.44 -8.97 -18.81
N GLY A 52 15.18 -10.16 -18.26
CA GLY A 52 14.19 -11.13 -18.79
C GLY A 52 12.80 -11.02 -18.15
N MET A 53 12.60 -10.11 -17.19
CA MET A 53 11.37 -10.01 -16.41
C MET A 53 10.53 -8.82 -16.87
N TYR A 54 9.21 -9.02 -16.94
CA TYR A 54 8.23 -7.95 -17.18
C TYR A 54 7.39 -7.72 -15.94
N ASP A 55 7.05 -6.45 -15.71
CA ASP A 55 6.11 -6.09 -14.65
C ASP A 55 5.19 -4.95 -15.07
N TYR A 56 4.05 -4.86 -14.39
CA TYR A 56 3.03 -3.85 -14.60
C TYR A 56 3.22 -2.70 -13.61
N PHE A 57 3.34 -1.47 -14.12
CA PHE A 57 3.54 -0.29 -13.30
C PHE A 57 2.73 0.90 -13.80
N PHE A 58 2.10 1.64 -12.88
CA PHE A 58 1.20 2.76 -13.22
C PHE A 58 1.94 4.06 -13.54
N THR A 59 3.18 4.22 -13.08
CA THR A 59 3.96 5.44 -13.20
C THR A 59 5.14 5.24 -14.15
N LEU A 60 5.86 6.33 -14.41
CA LEU A 60 7.09 6.26 -15.17
C LEU A 60 8.20 5.62 -14.34
N MET A 61 8.91 4.69 -14.96
CA MET A 61 10.12 4.09 -14.40
C MET A 61 11.36 4.83 -14.91
N PRO A 62 12.46 4.85 -14.14
CA PRO A 62 13.73 5.38 -14.62
C PRO A 62 14.25 4.56 -15.81
N PRO A 63 15.17 5.11 -16.62
CA PRO A 63 15.67 4.43 -17.82
C PRO A 63 16.54 3.20 -17.51
N SER A 64 17.10 3.13 -16.31
CA SER A 64 17.92 1.99 -15.89
C SER A 64 17.98 1.85 -14.37
N THR A 65 18.40 0.69 -13.90
CA THR A 65 18.61 0.41 -12.47
C THR A 65 19.75 1.23 -11.85
N GLY A 66 20.68 1.75 -12.67
CA GLY A 66 21.79 2.59 -12.25
C GLY A 66 21.37 3.95 -11.65
N CYS A 67 20.12 4.37 -11.86
CA CYS A 67 19.57 5.56 -11.21
C CYS A 67 19.35 5.36 -9.70
N LEU A 68 19.26 4.11 -9.23
CA LEU A 68 18.94 3.75 -7.84
C LEU A 68 20.23 3.53 -7.03
N LYS A 69 21.04 4.59 -6.89
CA LYS A 69 22.36 4.49 -6.21
C LYS A 69 22.27 4.56 -4.68
N HIS A 70 21.30 5.31 -4.18
CA HIS A 70 21.20 5.64 -2.76
C HIS A 70 19.91 5.10 -2.18
N PHE A 71 20.01 4.00 -1.46
CA PHE A 71 18.91 3.43 -0.69
C PHE A 71 19.45 2.56 0.43
N ASP A 72 18.63 2.36 1.46
CA ASP A 72 18.89 1.38 2.51
C ASP A 72 17.59 0.63 2.84
N ILE A 73 17.75 -0.59 3.38
CA ILE A 73 16.61 -1.44 3.74
C ILE A 73 16.76 -1.85 5.20
N HIS A 74 15.75 -1.48 5.99
CA HIS A 74 15.66 -1.89 7.37
C HIS A 74 14.53 -2.92 7.54
N PHE A 75 14.88 -4.15 7.95
CA PHE A 75 13.90 -5.20 8.13
C PHE A 75 13.14 -5.03 9.45
N LEU A 76 11.82 -5.23 9.37
CA LEU A 76 10.90 -5.22 10.50
C LEU A 76 10.48 -6.65 10.81
N ASN A 77 10.67 -7.08 12.06
CA ASN A 77 10.21 -8.39 12.48
C ASN A 77 8.73 -8.32 12.93
N PRO A 78 7.82 -9.26 12.57
CA PRO A 78 8.09 -10.52 11.86
C PRO A 78 7.91 -10.46 10.34
N ARG A 79 7.31 -9.45 9.77
CA ARG A 79 7.03 -9.39 8.31
C ARG A 79 6.98 -7.96 7.82
N GLY A 80 8.01 -7.53 7.17
CA GLY A 80 8.05 -6.25 6.49
C GLY A 80 9.45 -5.66 6.44
N PHE A 81 9.57 -4.57 5.72
CA PHE A 81 10.79 -3.78 5.65
C PHE A 81 10.46 -2.31 5.41
N VAL A 82 11.36 -1.45 5.81
CA VAL A 82 11.32 -0.02 5.46
C VAL A 82 12.40 0.22 4.42
N LEU A 83 11.99 0.78 3.28
CA LEU A 83 12.90 1.25 2.25
C LEU A 83 13.20 2.72 2.51
N LEU A 84 14.46 3.02 2.75
CA LEU A 84 14.98 4.37 2.94
C LEU A 84 15.61 4.86 1.63
N PHE A 85 15.25 6.06 1.20
CA PHE A 85 15.78 6.69 0.00
C PHE A 85 15.82 8.21 0.15
N PRO A 86 16.68 8.91 -0.60
CA PRO A 86 16.73 10.37 -0.60
C PRO A 86 15.41 10.98 -1.04
N THR A 87 15.08 12.13 -0.49
CA THR A 87 13.92 12.92 -0.92
C THR A 87 14.38 14.29 -1.39
N VAL A 88 13.50 15.07 -2.02
CA VAL A 88 13.81 16.43 -2.48
C VAL A 88 14.30 17.36 -1.34
N TYR A 89 13.88 17.05 -0.11
CA TYR A 89 14.20 17.86 1.07
C TYR A 89 15.36 17.32 1.91
N ILE A 90 15.91 16.14 1.56
CA ILE A 90 16.90 15.46 2.39
C ILE A 90 17.97 14.92 1.48
N ASP A 91 19.15 15.50 1.59
CA ASP A 91 20.34 14.99 0.93
C ASP A 91 20.85 13.74 1.68
N GLY A 92 21.04 12.66 0.93
CA GLY A 92 21.45 11.37 1.48
C GLY A 92 20.32 10.55 2.10
N ILE A 93 20.69 9.52 2.84
CA ILE A 93 19.76 8.57 3.49
C ILE A 93 19.65 8.91 4.97
N LYS A 94 18.44 9.21 5.44
CA LYS A 94 18.21 9.36 6.89
C LYS A 94 18.41 8.02 7.61
N LYS A 95 18.95 8.12 8.83
CA LYS A 95 18.95 6.98 9.74
C LYS A 95 17.52 6.54 10.02
N TYR A 96 17.30 5.24 10.03
CA TYR A 96 15.99 4.68 10.37
C TYR A 96 15.58 5.08 11.79
N GLU A 97 14.37 5.60 11.90
CA GLU A 97 13.70 5.87 13.18
C GLU A 97 12.50 4.93 13.33
N HIS A 98 12.43 4.23 14.45
CA HIS A 98 11.36 3.29 14.70
C HIS A 98 10.08 4.02 15.13
N HIS A 99 8.98 3.75 14.42
CA HIS A 99 7.64 4.30 14.71
C HIS A 99 6.66 3.18 15.09
N PRO A 100 6.72 2.63 16.32
CA PRO A 100 5.96 1.43 16.70
C PRO A 100 4.45 1.59 16.51
N LYS A 101 3.87 2.72 16.91
CA LYS A 101 2.43 2.99 16.76
C LYS A 101 1.98 2.97 15.30
N LEU A 102 2.79 3.49 14.38
CA LEU A 102 2.48 3.47 12.95
C LEU A 102 2.45 2.02 12.43
N PHE A 103 3.43 1.21 12.82
CA PHE A 103 3.49 -0.20 12.42
C PHE A 103 2.38 -1.05 13.03
N GLU A 104 1.94 -0.75 14.25
CA GLU A 104 0.78 -1.39 14.86
C GLU A 104 -0.50 -1.15 14.04
N VAL A 105 -0.72 0.09 13.60
CA VAL A 105 -1.86 0.44 12.75
C VAL A 105 -1.79 -0.30 11.41
N PHE A 106 -0.62 -0.33 10.73
CA PHE A 106 -0.48 -1.09 9.48
C PHE A 106 -0.75 -2.58 9.67
N ARG A 107 -0.26 -3.20 10.75
CA ARG A 107 -0.52 -4.62 11.04
C ARG A 107 -1.99 -4.89 11.33
N GLU A 108 -2.65 -3.99 12.01
CA GLU A 108 -4.09 -4.10 12.28
C GLU A 108 -4.89 -4.07 10.97
N TYR A 109 -4.60 -3.12 10.07
CA TYR A 109 -5.25 -3.06 8.76
C TYR A 109 -4.96 -4.30 7.91
N GLN A 110 -3.74 -4.80 7.93
CA GLN A 110 -3.39 -6.03 7.22
C GLN A 110 -4.20 -7.23 7.73
N LYS A 111 -4.31 -7.42 9.05
CA LYS A 111 -5.15 -8.47 9.63
C LYS A 111 -6.61 -8.36 9.20
N TRP A 112 -7.15 -7.14 9.20
CA TRP A 112 -8.51 -6.90 8.73
C TRP A 112 -8.68 -7.24 7.26
N ALA A 113 -7.77 -6.81 6.41
CA ALA A 113 -7.78 -7.13 4.98
C ALA A 113 -7.72 -8.65 4.74
N GLU A 114 -6.93 -9.38 5.52
CA GLU A 114 -6.85 -10.84 5.48
C GLU A 114 -8.18 -11.50 5.90
N ILE A 115 -8.79 -11.07 7.01
CA ILE A 115 -10.08 -11.58 7.51
C ILE A 115 -11.18 -11.35 6.48
N MET A 116 -11.22 -10.16 5.90
CA MET A 116 -12.21 -9.76 4.90
C MET A 116 -11.93 -10.36 3.52
N LYS A 117 -10.78 -11.00 3.32
CA LYS A 117 -10.30 -11.53 2.02
C LYS A 117 -10.17 -10.45 0.94
N ILE A 118 -9.80 -9.22 1.34
CA ILE A 118 -9.58 -8.04 0.47
C ILE A 118 -8.15 -7.52 0.58
N SER A 119 -7.19 -8.41 0.72
CA SER A 119 -5.77 -8.07 0.91
C SER A 119 -5.12 -7.37 -0.29
N ASN A 120 -5.80 -7.27 -1.43
CA ASN A 120 -5.33 -6.59 -2.62
C ASN A 120 -6.50 -6.05 -3.48
N VAL A 121 -6.18 -5.15 -4.42
CA VAL A 121 -7.17 -4.53 -5.32
C VAL A 121 -7.96 -5.55 -6.16
N PRO A 122 -7.36 -6.58 -6.75
CA PRO A 122 -8.11 -7.60 -7.47
C PRO A 122 -9.16 -8.32 -6.63
N ALA A 123 -8.86 -8.62 -5.38
CA ALA A 123 -9.82 -9.23 -4.46
C ALA A 123 -11.00 -8.28 -4.17
N LEU A 124 -10.71 -7.00 -3.94
CA LEU A 124 -11.74 -5.97 -3.79
C LEU A 124 -12.60 -5.85 -5.05
N ASN A 125 -12.00 -5.79 -6.24
CA ASN A 125 -12.72 -5.74 -7.52
C ASN A 125 -13.67 -6.93 -7.68
N THR A 126 -13.25 -8.12 -7.28
CA THR A 126 -14.09 -9.32 -7.32
C THR A 126 -15.32 -9.17 -6.41
N ILE A 127 -15.17 -8.63 -5.21
CA ILE A 127 -16.29 -8.41 -4.29
C ILE A 127 -17.25 -7.36 -4.85
N VAL A 128 -16.71 -6.25 -5.37
CA VAL A 128 -17.50 -5.17 -5.97
C VAL A 128 -18.29 -5.68 -7.19
N SER A 129 -17.65 -6.43 -8.08
CA SER A 129 -18.31 -6.99 -9.28
C SER A 129 -19.40 -8.02 -8.94
N ASN A 130 -19.30 -8.66 -7.77
CA ASN A 130 -20.33 -9.57 -7.25
C ASN A 130 -21.46 -8.83 -6.50
N GLY A 131 -21.51 -7.50 -6.53
CA GLY A 131 -22.55 -6.68 -5.90
C GLY A 131 -22.47 -6.63 -4.37
N ARG A 132 -21.34 -6.97 -3.76
CA ARG A 132 -21.16 -7.02 -2.30
C ARG A 132 -20.37 -5.85 -1.72
N ALA A 133 -20.29 -4.75 -2.46
CA ALA A 133 -19.60 -3.53 -2.00
C ALA A 133 -20.21 -2.99 -0.69
N ASP A 134 -21.55 -2.97 -0.60
CA ASP A 134 -22.26 -2.46 0.57
C ASP A 134 -21.96 -3.25 1.85
N ASP A 135 -21.76 -4.57 1.74
CA ASP A 135 -21.37 -5.41 2.89
C ASP A 135 -20.04 -4.94 3.46
N ILE A 136 -19.05 -4.71 2.58
CA ILE A 136 -17.72 -4.25 2.99
C ILE A 136 -17.77 -2.87 3.62
N ILE A 137 -18.51 -1.94 3.01
CA ILE A 137 -18.66 -0.57 3.53
C ILE A 137 -19.28 -0.60 4.94
N ARG A 138 -20.37 -1.34 5.15
CA ARG A 138 -21.02 -1.45 6.46
C ARG A 138 -20.10 -2.03 7.53
N ILE A 139 -19.31 -3.06 7.18
CA ILE A 139 -18.38 -3.68 8.12
C ILE A 139 -17.29 -2.67 8.48
N ASP A 140 -16.69 -1.97 7.51
CA ASP A 140 -15.62 -1.00 7.74
C ASP A 140 -16.09 0.19 8.57
N GLU A 141 -17.28 0.74 8.28
CA GLU A 141 -17.91 1.81 9.07
C GLU A 141 -18.22 1.37 10.51
N THR A 142 -18.67 0.13 10.69
CA THR A 142 -18.92 -0.44 12.02
C THR A 142 -17.61 -0.57 12.83
N LEU A 143 -16.54 -1.03 12.19
CA LEU A 143 -15.22 -1.13 12.81
C LEU A 143 -14.69 0.24 13.22
N GLN A 144 -14.81 1.24 12.35
CA GLN A 144 -14.40 2.61 12.65
C GLN A 144 -15.22 3.17 13.84
N SER A 145 -16.52 2.93 13.87
CA SER A 145 -17.39 3.37 14.95
C SER A 145 -17.03 2.73 16.28
N ASN A 146 -16.72 1.43 16.28
CA ASN A 146 -16.27 0.71 17.47
C ASN A 146 -14.92 1.23 17.99
N ARG A 147 -13.99 1.58 17.10
CA ARG A 147 -12.69 2.19 17.49
C ARG A 147 -12.88 3.55 18.16
N LEU A 148 -13.75 4.40 17.58
CA LEU A 148 -14.06 5.69 18.19
C LEU A 148 -14.73 5.53 19.57
N LEU A 149 -15.65 4.57 19.72
CA LEU A 149 -16.26 4.26 20.99
C LEU A 149 -15.24 3.81 22.04
N ASN A 150 -14.29 2.94 21.68
CA ASN A 150 -13.23 2.50 22.58
C ASN A 150 -12.32 3.67 22.97
N LEU A 151 -11.97 4.53 22.02
CA LEU A 151 -11.20 5.74 22.29
C LEU A 151 -11.95 6.68 23.24
N ALA A 152 -13.26 6.88 23.04
CA ALA A 152 -14.08 7.68 23.94
C ALA A 152 -14.10 7.09 25.38
N LYS A 153 -14.20 5.77 25.53
CA LYS A 153 -14.10 5.10 26.85
C LYS A 153 -12.74 5.33 27.50
N ASP A 154 -11.66 5.24 26.74
CA ASP A 154 -10.30 5.50 27.25
C ASP A 154 -10.12 6.96 27.69
N ILE A 155 -10.70 7.90 26.97
CA ILE A 155 -10.71 9.33 27.35
C ILE A 155 -11.47 9.52 28.67
N VAL A 156 -12.67 8.97 28.77
CA VAL A 156 -13.51 9.08 29.99
C VAL A 156 -12.81 8.45 31.18
N SER A 157 -12.14 7.30 31.03
CA SER A 157 -11.42 6.64 32.12
C SER A 157 -10.26 7.49 32.69
N ARG A 158 -9.77 8.47 31.90
CA ARG A 158 -8.66 9.35 32.28
C ARG A 158 -9.06 10.80 32.47
N LYS A 159 -10.36 11.09 32.60
CA LYS A 159 -10.92 12.45 32.67
C LYS A 159 -10.33 13.35 33.77
N ASP A 160 -9.89 12.73 34.88
CA ASP A 160 -9.32 13.46 35.99
C ASP A 160 -7.87 13.90 35.72
N GLN A 161 -7.15 13.18 34.85
CA GLN A 161 -5.75 13.44 34.48
C GLN A 161 -5.62 14.21 33.17
N VAL A 162 -6.48 13.91 32.19
CA VAL A 162 -6.42 14.46 30.83
C VAL A 162 -7.51 15.53 30.67
N LYS A 163 -7.10 16.78 30.52
CA LYS A 163 -8.02 17.92 30.34
C LYS A 163 -8.07 18.44 28.89
N ILE A 164 -7.07 18.11 28.09
CA ILE A 164 -6.95 18.55 26.71
C ILE A 164 -6.58 17.37 25.83
N ILE A 165 -7.26 17.22 24.71
CA ILE A 165 -7.01 16.19 23.70
C ILE A 165 -6.71 16.87 22.38
N LEU A 166 -5.57 16.60 21.80
CA LEU A 166 -5.14 17.12 20.50
C LEU A 166 -5.30 16.05 19.42
N ILE A 167 -6.07 16.37 18.37
CA ILE A 167 -6.23 15.50 17.20
C ILE A 167 -5.44 16.10 16.04
N ALA A 168 -4.37 15.42 15.64
CA ALA A 168 -3.50 15.83 14.53
C ALA A 168 -3.57 14.83 13.38
N GLY A 169 -3.29 15.30 12.17
CA GLY A 169 -3.24 14.47 10.96
C GLY A 169 -3.22 15.33 9.70
N PRO A 170 -2.95 14.75 8.53
CA PRO A 170 -2.91 15.47 7.26
C PRO A 170 -4.29 16.02 6.86
N SER A 171 -4.32 16.86 5.81
CA SER A 171 -5.59 17.33 5.25
C SER A 171 -6.46 16.17 4.81
N SER A 172 -7.77 16.32 4.92
CA SER A 172 -8.77 15.28 4.54
C SER A 172 -8.67 13.94 5.30
N SER A 173 -7.96 13.88 6.42
CA SER A 173 -7.82 12.66 7.25
C SER A 173 -9.00 12.38 8.19
N GLY A 174 -10.08 13.14 8.10
CA GLY A 174 -11.27 12.94 8.94
C GLY A 174 -11.18 13.47 10.37
N LYS A 175 -10.18 14.34 10.68
CA LYS A 175 -10.00 14.94 12.03
C LYS A 175 -11.29 15.54 12.59
N THR A 176 -11.94 16.41 11.82
CA THR A 176 -13.17 17.10 12.24
C THR A 176 -14.32 16.10 12.46
N THR A 177 -14.43 15.10 11.59
CA THR A 177 -15.45 14.05 11.72
C THR A 177 -15.22 13.20 12.98
N SER A 178 -13.97 12.82 13.24
CA SER A 178 -13.59 12.07 14.44
C SER A 178 -13.82 12.88 15.71
N CYS A 179 -13.46 14.18 15.70
CA CYS A 179 -13.69 15.08 16.83
C CYS A 179 -15.18 15.25 17.17
N ARG A 180 -16.07 15.27 16.16
CA ARG A 180 -17.52 15.36 16.38
C ARG A 180 -18.16 14.07 16.87
N LYS A 181 -17.53 12.93 16.59
CA LYS A 181 -18.02 11.60 17.00
C LYS A 181 -17.50 11.16 18.38
N LEU A 182 -16.44 11.78 18.88
CA LEU A 182 -15.90 11.61 20.22
C LEU A 182 -16.63 12.48 21.24
#